data_57ced49ad05d5927731e9494f992d559
#
_entry.id   57ced49ad05d5927731e9494f992d559
#
_cell.length_a   1.000
_cell.length_b   1.000
_cell.length_c   1.000
_cell.angle_alpha   90.00
_cell.angle_beta   90.00
_cell.angle_gamma   90.00
#
_symmetry.space_group_name_H-M   'P 1'
#
loop_
_entity.id
_entity.type
_entity.pdbx_description
1 polymer ?
#
loop_
_entity_poly.entity_id
_entity_poly.type
_entity_poly.pdbx_seq_one_letter_code
_entity_poly.pdbx_strand_id
1 'polypeptide(L)'
;MFRVIMHLLNSGNPLNFILNVFFLIYFIVLIILYSRFKNDNKKLKIWIITCFIPLIISIIHFIIFVSGSAFLKILPEYIYTYISSILIALSPLLVKKNIIYNVSKVVIILVCIFLSLRSINSNKVTNYTRKSLSNAYISLCDYFEKNYIMNDWKKIDYNKLKKDGLILIEEAQQTDNIDKYYEAIDNFVEAHHDGHMSLSFYNDSDYYLNKISEFNDYGLSSIRLEDGSIIAINVEDNLDIINGDRIIKWDGVDINKVIDSVKLPIGESLIENEERMKEFFGSSIGGNSVEVTYIDSDNTEKIITLNKLKSKVPRAIKSFNTFNHSNDETEYDYKMLSDEIGYLRIGVEEIDTISDSIGYFIGNHKVAREKYRKYLRELRKNGMKKLVIDIRNNKGGSDEVAMALASLFTKEKIYGYSLGYRSNNKNISLVDHYVLPDGEFSDIKVIVLTNMRCGSAGDGMVLYLSRIDGITVAGLSNPGGIDQETGGFVFMPEGVVVSYPVGLVLDENNNPNIDVDDTRESRNPVDIKIPLDKNAALRIFDSNDYELEWAIDYLNK
;
A
#
# COMPACT_ATOMS: atom_id res chain seq x y z
N MET A 1 19.31 19.29 -3.48
CA MET A 1 18.22 20.29 -3.42
C MET A 1 17.38 20.32 -4.70
N PHE A 2 17.94 20.51 -5.93
CA PHE A 2 17.14 20.50 -7.17
C PHE A 2 16.38 19.18 -7.38
N ARG A 3 17.06 18.02 -7.22
CA ARG A 3 16.46 16.68 -7.37
C ARG A 3 15.32 16.44 -6.37
N VAL A 4 15.48 16.85 -5.12
CA VAL A 4 14.43 16.78 -4.10
C VAL A 4 13.22 17.62 -4.48
N ILE A 5 13.42 18.86 -4.96
CA ILE A 5 12.33 19.71 -5.44
C ILE A 5 11.61 19.06 -6.62
N MET A 6 12.34 18.46 -7.57
CA MET A 6 11.73 17.76 -8.70
C MET A 6 10.90 16.55 -8.28
N HIS A 7 11.39 15.77 -7.31
CA HIS A 7 10.62 14.68 -6.73
C HIS A 7 9.30 15.18 -6.09
N LEU A 8 9.38 16.20 -5.24
CA LEU A 8 8.22 16.81 -4.58
C LEU A 8 7.19 17.37 -5.57
N LEU A 9 7.65 17.95 -6.68
CA LEU A 9 6.76 18.48 -7.72
C LEU A 9 6.04 17.39 -8.53
N ASN A 10 6.59 16.19 -8.59
CA ASN A 10 6.01 15.09 -9.36
C ASN A 10 5.15 14.16 -8.50
N SER A 11 5.60 13.79 -7.30
CA SER A 11 4.93 12.82 -6.42
C SER A 11 3.95 13.45 -5.41
N GLY A 12 4.18 14.70 -4.99
CA GLY A 12 3.34 15.39 -4.02
C GLY A 12 2.19 16.21 -4.64
N ASN A 13 1.67 17.17 -3.86
CA ASN A 13 0.71 18.18 -4.30
C ASN A 13 1.44 19.49 -4.68
N PRO A 14 1.94 19.62 -5.92
CA PRO A 14 2.76 20.75 -6.32
C PRO A 14 2.03 22.08 -6.21
N LEU A 15 0.70 22.10 -6.45
CA LEU A 15 -0.09 23.32 -6.35
C LEU A 15 -0.12 23.86 -4.92
N ASN A 16 -0.31 22.99 -3.93
CA ASN A 16 -0.31 23.37 -2.53
C ASN A 16 1.04 23.96 -2.10
N PHE A 17 2.13 23.30 -2.46
CA PHE A 17 3.49 23.78 -2.17
C PHE A 17 3.78 25.12 -2.87
N ILE A 18 3.49 25.23 -4.17
CA ILE A 18 3.71 26.46 -4.96
C ILE A 18 2.92 27.64 -4.38
N LEU A 19 1.66 27.43 -4.01
CA LEU A 19 0.83 28.47 -3.42
C LEU A 19 1.39 28.95 -2.07
N ASN A 20 1.86 28.03 -1.21
CA ASN A 20 2.47 28.40 0.07
C ASN A 20 3.76 29.20 -0.12
N VAL A 21 4.65 28.76 -1.02
CA VAL A 21 5.88 29.50 -1.35
C VAL A 21 5.56 30.87 -1.95
N PHE A 22 4.58 30.94 -2.86
CA PHE A 22 4.11 32.20 -3.44
C PHE A 22 3.59 33.14 -2.35
N PHE A 23 2.77 32.67 -1.42
CA PHE A 23 2.24 33.49 -0.32
C PHE A 23 3.35 33.96 0.62
N LEU A 24 4.35 33.15 0.89
CA LEU A 24 5.52 33.54 1.68
C LEU A 24 6.29 34.69 0.99
N ILE A 25 6.63 34.55 -0.29
CA ILE A 25 7.33 35.56 -1.08
C ILE A 25 6.48 36.85 -1.14
N TYR A 26 5.18 36.70 -1.42
CA TYR A 26 4.23 37.79 -1.46
C TYR A 26 4.20 38.57 -0.15
N PHE A 27 4.18 37.89 1.00
CA PHE A 27 4.21 38.53 2.31
C PHE A 27 5.51 39.29 2.57
N ILE A 28 6.66 38.78 2.16
CA ILE A 28 7.95 39.48 2.24
C ILE A 28 7.89 40.79 1.43
N VAL A 29 7.35 40.75 0.23
CA VAL A 29 7.13 41.96 -0.59
C VAL A 29 6.22 42.97 0.11
N LEU A 30 5.12 42.52 0.73
CA LEU A 30 4.22 43.38 1.49
C LEU A 30 4.93 44.07 2.66
N ILE A 31 5.83 43.38 3.36
CA ILE A 31 6.63 43.99 4.44
C ILE A 31 7.52 45.09 3.91
N ILE A 32 8.16 44.90 2.76
CA ILE A 32 9.00 45.93 2.11
C ILE A 32 8.15 47.13 1.69
N LEU A 33 7.00 46.89 1.08
CA LEU A 33 6.07 47.95 0.67
C LEU A 33 5.52 48.71 1.86
N TYR A 34 5.19 48.03 2.96
CA TYR A 34 4.76 48.73 4.19
C TYR A 34 5.77 49.75 4.68
N SER A 35 7.06 49.39 4.70
CA SER A 35 8.12 50.33 5.15
C SER A 35 8.17 51.61 4.31
N ARG A 36 7.79 51.54 3.02
CA ARG A 36 7.71 52.64 2.09
C ARG A 36 6.40 53.44 2.18
N PHE A 37 5.30 52.79 2.53
CA PHE A 37 3.95 53.35 2.45
C PHE A 37 3.38 53.83 3.79
N LYS A 38 4.00 53.46 4.93
CA LYS A 38 3.49 53.71 6.29
C LYS A 38 3.19 55.20 6.59
N ASN A 39 3.86 56.13 5.91
CA ASN A 39 3.71 57.59 6.10
C ASN A 39 2.76 58.23 5.07
N ASP A 40 2.15 57.47 4.15
CA ASP A 40 1.22 57.96 3.13
C ASP A 40 -0.13 57.20 3.29
N ASN A 41 -1.12 57.92 3.82
CA ASN A 41 -2.43 57.33 4.11
C ASN A 41 -3.12 56.73 2.89
N LYS A 42 -2.93 57.23 1.68
CA LYS A 42 -3.52 56.69 0.47
C LYS A 42 -2.83 55.38 0.08
N LYS A 43 -1.51 55.34 0.11
CA LYS A 43 -0.72 54.15 -0.19
C LYS A 43 -0.89 53.06 0.89
N LEU A 44 -1.04 53.47 2.16
CA LEU A 44 -1.33 52.54 3.26
C LEU A 44 -2.68 51.85 3.10
N LYS A 45 -3.73 52.54 2.63
CA LYS A 45 -5.02 51.92 2.32
C LYS A 45 -4.89 50.90 1.19
N ILE A 46 -4.13 51.21 0.15
CA ILE A 46 -3.86 50.25 -0.95
C ILE A 46 -3.12 49.03 -0.41
N TRP A 47 -2.10 49.22 0.41
CA TRP A 47 -1.35 48.13 1.04
C TRP A 47 -2.26 47.22 1.88
N ILE A 48 -3.18 47.76 2.68
CA ILE A 48 -4.17 47.00 3.45
C ILE A 48 -5.01 46.13 2.52
N ILE A 49 -5.51 46.68 1.41
CA ILE A 49 -6.32 45.96 0.44
C ILE A 49 -5.51 44.81 -0.20
N THR A 50 -4.25 45.05 -0.53
CA THR A 50 -3.40 44.03 -1.15
C THR A 50 -3.09 42.86 -0.20
N CYS A 51 -3.12 43.05 1.12
CA CYS A 51 -2.96 41.96 2.08
C CYS A 51 -4.07 40.89 1.99
N PHE A 52 -5.23 41.18 1.41
CA PHE A 52 -6.33 40.25 1.23
C PHE A 52 -6.23 39.40 -0.06
N ILE A 53 -5.30 39.71 -0.98
CA ILE A 53 -5.17 38.98 -2.25
C ILE A 53 -4.93 37.48 -2.02
N PRO A 54 -4.01 36.99 -1.15
CA PRO A 54 -3.85 35.57 -0.88
C PRO A 54 -5.13 34.91 -0.37
N LEU A 55 -5.89 35.59 0.49
CA LEU A 55 -7.16 35.06 1.00
C LEU A 55 -8.20 34.93 -0.13
N ILE A 56 -8.30 35.91 -1.03
CA ILE A 56 -9.20 35.82 -2.20
C ILE A 56 -8.81 34.64 -3.11
N ILE A 57 -7.51 34.46 -3.37
CA ILE A 57 -7.01 33.31 -4.15
C ILE A 57 -7.39 31.99 -3.46
N SER A 58 -7.22 31.90 -2.14
CA SER A 58 -7.58 30.72 -1.35
C SER A 58 -9.08 30.43 -1.39
N ILE A 59 -9.93 31.45 -1.32
CA ILE A 59 -11.39 31.30 -1.43
C ILE A 59 -11.79 30.80 -2.82
N ILE A 60 -11.21 31.38 -3.88
CA ILE A 60 -11.46 30.94 -5.26
C ILE A 60 -11.02 29.49 -5.44
N HIS A 61 -9.82 29.14 -4.96
CA HIS A 61 -9.32 27.76 -4.98
C HIS A 61 -10.27 26.82 -4.23
N PHE A 62 -10.72 27.18 -3.03
CA PHE A 62 -11.68 26.39 -2.27
C PHE A 62 -12.97 26.15 -3.07
N ILE A 63 -13.54 27.19 -3.66
CA ILE A 63 -14.79 27.08 -4.42
C ILE A 63 -14.62 26.17 -5.65
N ILE A 64 -13.49 26.26 -6.35
CA ILE A 64 -13.27 25.55 -7.61
C ILE A 64 -12.84 24.10 -7.36
N PHE A 65 -11.88 23.86 -6.46
CA PHE A 65 -11.19 22.57 -6.33
C PHE A 65 -11.59 21.75 -5.11
N VAL A 66 -11.93 22.39 -3.98
CA VAL A 66 -12.14 21.67 -2.70
C VAL A 66 -13.61 21.43 -2.41
N SER A 67 -14.48 22.42 -2.70
CA SER A 67 -15.90 22.30 -2.38
C SER A 67 -16.58 21.14 -3.15
N GLY A 68 -17.54 20.48 -2.50
CA GLY A 68 -18.25 19.30 -3.00
C GLY A 68 -18.55 18.33 -1.85
N SER A 69 -19.08 17.17 -2.15
CA SER A 69 -19.45 16.16 -1.13
C SER A 69 -18.23 15.67 -0.31
N ALA A 70 -17.05 15.62 -0.92
CA ALA A 70 -15.81 15.17 -0.28
C ALA A 70 -14.99 16.31 0.37
N PHE A 71 -15.54 17.53 0.55
CA PHE A 71 -14.72 18.68 0.96
C PHE A 71 -14.00 18.47 2.31
N LEU A 72 -14.62 17.78 3.28
CA LEU A 72 -13.99 17.49 4.57
C LEU A 72 -12.78 16.54 4.46
N LYS A 73 -12.73 15.70 3.44
CA LYS A 73 -11.60 14.80 3.16
C LYS A 73 -10.50 15.48 2.36
N ILE A 74 -10.86 16.45 1.50
CA ILE A 74 -9.93 17.17 0.63
C ILE A 74 -9.32 18.38 1.35
N LEU A 75 -10.07 19.05 2.22
CA LEU A 75 -9.65 20.26 2.93
C LEU A 75 -8.31 20.11 3.68
N PRO A 76 -8.03 19.00 4.41
CA PRO A 76 -6.76 18.83 5.11
C PRO A 76 -5.54 18.98 4.20
N GLU A 77 -5.61 18.54 2.94
CA GLU A 77 -4.50 18.61 1.99
C GLU A 77 -4.10 20.05 1.62
N TYR A 78 -5.00 21.01 1.78
CA TYR A 78 -4.79 22.41 1.48
C TYR A 78 -4.80 23.32 2.72
N ILE A 79 -4.96 22.76 3.93
CA ILE A 79 -5.13 23.53 5.16
C ILE A 79 -3.97 24.49 5.41
N TYR A 80 -2.75 24.09 5.09
CA TYR A 80 -1.55 24.90 5.26
C TYR A 80 -1.58 26.16 4.39
N THR A 81 -2.05 26.04 3.15
CA THR A 81 -2.23 27.16 2.22
C THR A 81 -3.28 28.15 2.74
N TYR A 82 -4.39 27.65 3.26
CA TYR A 82 -5.46 28.51 3.79
C TYR A 82 -5.04 29.22 5.07
N ILE A 83 -4.33 28.56 5.98
CA ILE A 83 -3.79 29.18 7.20
C ILE A 83 -2.80 30.29 6.81
N SER A 84 -1.88 30.04 5.88
CA SER A 84 -0.92 31.05 5.40
C SER A 84 -1.64 32.30 4.86
N SER A 85 -2.66 32.11 4.04
CA SER A 85 -3.43 33.22 3.45
C SER A 85 -4.19 34.03 4.49
N ILE A 86 -4.78 33.39 5.50
CA ILE A 86 -5.48 34.03 6.61
C ILE A 86 -4.51 34.86 7.45
N LEU A 87 -3.35 34.32 7.81
CA LEU A 87 -2.33 35.03 8.59
C LEU A 87 -1.85 36.31 7.88
N ILE A 88 -1.65 36.26 6.56
CA ILE A 88 -1.28 37.40 5.75
C ILE A 88 -2.41 38.44 5.73
N ALA A 89 -3.66 38.02 5.54
CA ALA A 89 -4.81 38.93 5.53
C ALA A 89 -5.05 39.61 6.89
N LEU A 90 -4.69 38.98 8.00
CA LEU A 90 -4.81 39.54 9.36
C LEU A 90 -3.64 40.46 9.72
N SER A 91 -2.54 40.44 8.98
CA SER A 91 -1.33 41.25 9.30
C SER A 91 -1.57 42.74 9.42
N PRO A 92 -2.51 43.39 8.69
CA PRO A 92 -2.82 44.82 8.87
C PRO A 92 -3.34 45.18 10.26
N LEU A 93 -4.00 44.28 10.97
CA LEU A 93 -4.52 44.50 12.31
C LEU A 93 -3.40 44.75 13.35
N LEU A 94 -2.20 44.25 13.07
CA LEU A 94 -1.03 44.31 13.94
C LEU A 94 -0.20 45.56 13.75
N VAL A 95 -0.49 46.36 12.72
CA VAL A 95 0.31 47.53 12.32
C VAL A 95 0.24 48.69 13.33
N LYS A 96 -0.84 48.81 14.11
CA LYS A 96 -1.07 49.92 15.02
C LYS A 96 -0.08 50.05 16.18
N LYS A 97 0.70 49.00 16.48
CA LYS A 97 1.73 48.98 17.55
C LYS A 97 3.06 48.52 16.96
N ASN A 98 4.00 49.43 16.72
CA ASN A 98 5.27 49.17 16.03
C ASN A 98 6.08 47.98 16.56
N ILE A 99 6.15 47.78 17.88
CA ILE A 99 6.89 46.64 18.47
C ILE A 99 6.17 45.34 18.16
N ILE A 100 4.84 45.28 18.37
CA ILE A 100 4.02 44.08 18.10
C ILE A 100 4.09 43.75 16.62
N TYR A 101 4.02 44.72 15.73
CA TYR A 101 4.14 44.47 14.28
C TYR A 101 5.50 43.90 13.90
N ASN A 102 6.60 44.40 14.46
CA ASN A 102 7.93 43.89 14.15
C ASN A 102 8.14 42.42 14.61
N VAL A 103 7.59 42.05 15.76
CA VAL A 103 7.62 40.68 16.24
C VAL A 103 6.68 39.79 15.39
N SER A 104 5.46 40.23 15.15
CA SER A 104 4.44 39.47 14.45
C SER A 104 4.83 39.14 13.00
N LYS A 105 5.47 40.04 12.27
CA LYS A 105 5.94 39.77 10.91
C LYS A 105 7.00 38.67 10.87
N VAL A 106 7.91 38.63 11.86
CA VAL A 106 8.90 37.53 11.97
C VAL A 106 8.20 36.23 12.27
N VAL A 107 7.27 36.23 13.21
CA VAL A 107 6.47 35.05 13.56
C VAL A 107 5.68 34.56 12.34
N ILE A 108 4.98 35.44 11.60
CA ILE A 108 4.23 35.04 10.40
C ILE A 108 5.16 34.47 9.34
N ILE A 109 6.35 35.04 9.11
CA ILE A 109 7.34 34.50 8.17
C ILE A 109 7.74 33.06 8.59
N LEU A 110 8.11 32.85 9.86
CA LEU A 110 8.52 31.55 10.37
C LEU A 110 7.40 30.53 10.27
N VAL A 111 6.16 30.94 10.58
CA VAL A 111 4.98 30.07 10.42
C VAL A 111 4.74 29.74 8.95
N CYS A 112 4.81 30.71 8.03
CA CYS A 112 4.65 30.46 6.60
C CYS A 112 5.75 29.56 6.04
N ILE A 113 6.99 29.69 6.51
CA ILE A 113 8.08 28.76 6.18
C ILE A 113 7.74 27.34 6.65
N PHE A 114 7.34 27.20 7.92
CA PHE A 114 6.93 25.92 8.48
C PHE A 114 5.76 25.29 7.70
N LEU A 115 4.72 26.07 7.40
CA LEU A 115 3.56 25.59 6.63
C LEU A 115 3.93 25.22 5.19
N SER A 116 4.86 25.96 4.56
CA SER A 116 5.40 25.61 3.24
C SER A 116 6.15 24.27 3.28
N LEU A 117 6.96 24.03 4.31
CA LEU A 117 7.66 22.77 4.50
C LEU A 117 6.67 21.60 4.77
N ARG A 118 5.63 21.85 5.56
CA ARG A 118 4.58 20.83 5.82
C ARG A 118 3.75 20.51 4.58
N SER A 119 3.55 21.47 3.68
CA SER A 119 2.79 21.25 2.43
C SER A 119 3.52 20.35 1.41
N ILE A 120 4.80 20.09 1.63
CA ILE A 120 5.59 19.13 0.82
C ILE A 120 4.99 17.72 0.89
N ASN A 121 4.51 17.33 2.06
CA ASN A 121 3.95 15.99 2.31
C ASN A 121 2.43 15.93 2.05
N SER A 122 1.85 16.91 1.35
CA SER A 122 0.42 16.87 0.99
C SER A 122 0.18 15.91 -0.16
N ASN A 123 -0.88 15.11 -0.06
CA ASN A 123 -1.27 14.17 -1.07
C ASN A 123 -1.74 14.85 -2.37
N LYS A 124 -1.55 14.17 -3.50
CA LYS A 124 -2.02 14.61 -4.81
C LYS A 124 -3.51 14.30 -4.95
N VAL A 125 -4.34 15.33 -4.97
CA VAL A 125 -5.80 15.19 -4.95
C VAL A 125 -6.43 15.70 -6.23
N THR A 126 -7.32 14.88 -6.81
CA THR A 126 -8.20 15.23 -7.93
C THR A 126 -9.66 15.08 -7.50
N ASN A 127 -10.52 16.05 -7.84
CA ASN A 127 -11.91 16.09 -7.39
C ASN A 127 -12.89 16.09 -8.57
N TYR A 128 -13.60 14.98 -8.74
CA TYR A 128 -14.66 14.79 -9.75
C TYR A 128 -16.06 14.66 -9.13
N THR A 129 -16.24 14.87 -7.83
CA THR A 129 -17.50 14.65 -7.10
C THR A 129 -18.70 15.44 -7.64
N ARG A 130 -18.45 16.49 -8.44
CA ARG A 130 -19.51 17.33 -9.05
C ARG A 130 -19.91 16.92 -10.47
N LYS A 131 -19.23 15.95 -11.05
CA LYS A 131 -19.54 15.45 -12.40
C LYS A 131 -20.67 14.43 -12.33
N SER A 132 -21.36 14.22 -13.46
CA SER A 132 -22.22 13.04 -13.59
C SER A 132 -21.37 11.77 -13.55
N LEU A 133 -21.97 10.62 -13.20
CA LEU A 133 -21.26 9.34 -13.07
C LEU A 133 -20.43 9.03 -14.32
N SER A 134 -21.06 9.11 -15.52
CA SER A 134 -20.37 8.85 -16.79
C SER A 134 -19.23 9.83 -17.05
N ASN A 135 -19.42 11.13 -16.82
CA ASN A 135 -18.38 12.13 -17.05
C ASN A 135 -17.24 12.02 -16.00
N ALA A 136 -17.54 11.61 -14.79
CA ALA A 136 -16.53 11.36 -13.75
C ALA A 136 -15.67 10.16 -14.16
N TYR A 137 -16.28 9.06 -14.61
CA TYR A 137 -15.58 7.86 -15.05
C TYR A 137 -14.72 8.09 -16.30
N ILE A 138 -15.23 8.79 -17.31
CA ILE A 138 -14.44 9.20 -18.47
C ILE A 138 -13.22 10.01 -18.03
N SER A 139 -13.43 10.96 -17.10
CA SER A 139 -12.35 11.80 -16.59
C SER A 139 -11.33 11.00 -15.76
N LEU A 140 -11.77 9.96 -15.05
CA LEU A 140 -10.89 9.02 -14.36
C LEU A 140 -9.97 8.31 -15.36
N CYS A 141 -10.56 7.68 -16.39
CA CYS A 141 -9.79 7.01 -17.45
C CYS A 141 -8.80 7.96 -18.15
N ASP A 142 -9.25 9.15 -18.56
CA ASP A 142 -8.42 10.16 -19.23
C ASP A 142 -7.29 10.68 -18.33
N TYR A 143 -7.54 10.78 -17.03
CA TYR A 143 -6.56 11.18 -16.04
C TYR A 143 -5.47 10.13 -15.88
N PHE A 144 -5.84 8.85 -15.70
CA PHE A 144 -4.89 7.76 -15.52
C PHE A 144 -4.10 7.46 -16.78
N GLU A 145 -4.72 7.48 -17.96
CA GLU A 145 -4.01 7.34 -19.24
C GLU A 145 -2.85 8.31 -19.38
N LYS A 146 -2.96 9.52 -18.82
CA LYS A 146 -1.92 10.56 -18.86
C LYS A 146 -0.96 10.55 -17.68
N ASN A 147 -1.44 10.19 -16.49
CA ASN A 147 -0.75 10.49 -15.23
C ASN A 147 -0.36 9.25 -14.42
N TYR A 148 -0.91 8.06 -14.72
CA TYR A 148 -0.51 6.85 -14.03
C TYR A 148 0.94 6.51 -14.37
N ILE A 149 1.76 6.37 -13.34
CA ILE A 149 3.23 6.31 -13.46
C ILE A 149 3.73 5.04 -14.13
N MET A 150 2.94 3.95 -14.11
CA MET A 150 3.32 2.64 -14.66
C MET A 150 2.54 2.24 -15.93
N ASN A 151 1.95 3.17 -16.67
CA ASN A 151 1.12 2.88 -17.86
C ASN A 151 1.80 1.96 -18.88
N ASP A 152 3.02 2.28 -19.30
CA ASP A 152 3.74 1.49 -20.30
C ASP A 152 4.21 0.15 -19.74
N TRP A 153 4.42 0.09 -18.42
CA TRP A 153 4.84 -1.10 -17.70
C TRP A 153 3.70 -2.12 -17.58
N LYS A 154 2.51 -1.65 -17.19
CA LYS A 154 1.30 -2.46 -16.99
C LYS A 154 0.49 -2.67 -18.28
N LYS A 155 0.77 -1.93 -19.37
CA LYS A 155 0.09 -2.00 -20.68
C LYS A 155 -1.44 -1.89 -20.61
N ILE A 156 -1.95 -0.94 -19.84
CA ILE A 156 -3.39 -0.77 -19.59
C ILE A 156 -4.14 -0.32 -20.85
N ASP A 157 -5.21 -1.03 -21.22
CA ASP A 157 -6.12 -0.64 -22.30
C ASP A 157 -7.26 0.27 -21.79
N TYR A 158 -6.97 1.57 -21.69
CA TYR A 158 -7.96 2.56 -21.23
C TYR A 158 -9.17 2.71 -22.16
N ASN A 159 -9.04 2.41 -23.45
CA ASN A 159 -10.19 2.45 -24.38
C ASN A 159 -11.17 1.32 -24.05
N LYS A 160 -10.67 0.12 -23.80
CA LYS A 160 -11.48 -1.01 -23.35
C LYS A 160 -12.12 -0.72 -21.99
N LEU A 161 -11.35 -0.27 -20.99
CA LEU A 161 -11.86 0.08 -19.67
C LEU A 161 -12.97 1.13 -19.74
N LYS A 162 -12.75 2.19 -20.52
CA LYS A 162 -13.74 3.26 -20.71
C LYS A 162 -15.05 2.72 -21.31
N LYS A 163 -14.95 1.88 -22.35
CA LYS A 163 -16.12 1.29 -23.01
C LYS A 163 -16.90 0.37 -22.06
N ASP A 164 -16.20 -0.56 -21.41
CA ASP A 164 -16.82 -1.58 -20.57
C ASP A 164 -17.45 -0.95 -19.30
N GLY A 165 -16.76 0.00 -18.67
CA GLY A 165 -17.28 0.70 -17.50
C GLY A 165 -18.48 1.61 -17.80
N LEU A 166 -18.52 2.24 -18.98
CA LEU A 166 -19.70 3.04 -19.37
C LEU A 166 -20.95 2.19 -19.54
N ILE A 167 -20.84 0.93 -19.98
CA ILE A 167 -21.97 -0.01 -20.04
C ILE A 167 -22.54 -0.25 -18.63
N LEU A 168 -21.68 -0.53 -17.65
CA LEU A 168 -22.10 -0.73 -16.25
C LEU A 168 -22.72 0.53 -15.65
N ILE A 169 -22.18 1.71 -15.97
CA ILE A 169 -22.73 2.99 -15.48
C ILE A 169 -24.09 3.30 -16.13
N GLU A 170 -24.28 2.96 -17.40
CA GLU A 170 -25.59 3.08 -18.06
C GLU A 170 -26.60 2.13 -17.40
N GLU A 171 -26.22 0.88 -17.11
CA GLU A 171 -27.04 -0.07 -16.38
C GLU A 171 -27.38 0.47 -14.99
N ALA A 172 -26.42 1.04 -14.25
CA ALA A 172 -26.64 1.66 -12.94
C ALA A 172 -27.73 2.74 -12.98
N GLN A 173 -27.70 3.60 -14.00
CA GLN A 173 -28.67 4.68 -14.20
C GLN A 173 -30.05 4.19 -14.62
N GLN A 174 -30.13 3.12 -15.44
CA GLN A 174 -31.39 2.55 -15.91
C GLN A 174 -32.12 1.74 -14.83
N THR A 175 -31.36 1.06 -13.97
CA THR A 175 -31.89 0.15 -12.93
C THR A 175 -31.94 0.76 -11.53
N ASP A 176 -31.45 2.00 -11.36
CA ASP A 176 -31.27 2.67 -10.06
C ASP A 176 -30.40 1.81 -9.10
N ASN A 177 -29.43 1.08 -9.64
CA ASN A 177 -28.54 0.22 -8.91
C ASN A 177 -27.11 0.80 -8.88
N ILE A 178 -26.78 1.49 -7.79
CA ILE A 178 -25.48 2.17 -7.63
C ILE A 178 -24.30 1.19 -7.58
N ASP A 179 -24.50 -0.07 -7.18
CA ASP A 179 -23.42 -1.07 -7.11
C ASP A 179 -22.81 -1.33 -8.51
N LYS A 180 -23.57 -1.13 -9.60
CA LYS A 180 -23.04 -1.20 -10.96
C LYS A 180 -22.04 -0.08 -11.30
N TYR A 181 -22.22 1.10 -10.71
CA TYR A 181 -21.23 2.18 -10.81
C TYR A 181 -19.97 1.85 -10.00
N TYR A 182 -20.14 1.29 -8.81
CA TYR A 182 -19.00 0.85 -8.00
C TYR A 182 -18.24 -0.30 -8.67
N GLU A 183 -18.95 -1.25 -9.30
CA GLU A 183 -18.36 -2.34 -10.08
C GLU A 183 -17.53 -1.79 -11.26
N ALA A 184 -17.99 -0.74 -11.95
CA ALA A 184 -17.23 -0.12 -13.04
C ALA A 184 -15.89 0.45 -12.58
N ILE A 185 -15.87 1.11 -11.39
CA ILE A 185 -14.64 1.68 -10.84
C ILE A 185 -13.75 0.60 -10.23
N ASP A 186 -14.31 -0.43 -9.61
CA ASP A 186 -13.59 -1.55 -9.07
C ASP A 186 -12.86 -2.34 -10.17
N ASN A 187 -13.57 -2.66 -11.27
CA ASN A 187 -12.97 -3.25 -12.47
C ASN A 187 -11.85 -2.36 -13.07
N PHE A 188 -12.01 -1.04 -12.99
CA PHE A 188 -10.95 -0.10 -13.39
C PHE A 188 -9.73 -0.25 -12.51
N VAL A 189 -9.87 -0.30 -11.18
CA VAL A 189 -8.77 -0.47 -10.23
C VAL A 189 -8.11 -1.83 -10.42
N GLU A 190 -8.89 -2.92 -10.46
CA GLU A 190 -8.39 -4.29 -10.61
C GLU A 190 -7.59 -4.49 -11.90
N ALA A 191 -7.97 -3.84 -13.00
CA ALA A 191 -7.27 -3.95 -14.28
C ALA A 191 -5.82 -3.44 -14.24
N HIS A 192 -5.44 -2.66 -13.24
CA HIS A 192 -4.07 -2.19 -13.06
C HIS A 192 -3.16 -3.20 -12.38
N HIS A 193 -3.70 -4.22 -11.71
CA HIS A 193 -2.93 -5.20 -10.94
C HIS A 193 -1.83 -4.53 -10.09
N ASP A 194 -2.20 -3.48 -9.38
CA ASP A 194 -1.31 -2.63 -8.59
C ASP A 194 -1.83 -2.57 -7.15
N GLY A 195 -1.10 -3.20 -6.23
CA GLY A 195 -1.54 -3.28 -4.82
C GLY A 195 -1.55 -1.93 -4.09
N HIS A 196 -0.96 -0.87 -4.67
CA HIS A 196 -1.09 0.49 -4.18
C HIS A 196 -2.29 1.25 -4.78
N MET A 197 -3.01 0.64 -5.72
CA MET A 197 -4.32 1.13 -6.15
C MET A 197 -5.44 0.49 -5.35
N SER A 198 -6.39 1.29 -4.91
CA SER A 198 -7.56 0.76 -4.22
C SER A 198 -8.80 1.61 -4.45
N LEU A 199 -9.95 0.96 -4.43
CA LEU A 199 -11.25 1.58 -4.29
C LEU A 199 -11.60 1.65 -2.79
N SER A 200 -12.00 2.82 -2.33
CA SER A 200 -12.51 3.03 -0.97
C SER A 200 -13.69 4.01 -0.98
N PHE A 201 -14.36 4.14 0.17
CA PHE A 201 -15.52 5.00 0.29
C PHE A 201 -15.32 6.02 1.41
N TYR A 202 -15.67 7.30 1.19
CA TYR A 202 -15.70 8.31 2.24
C TYR A 202 -17.08 8.46 2.89
N ASN A 203 -18.08 7.74 2.39
CA ASN A 203 -19.39 7.50 2.99
C ASN A 203 -19.49 6.00 3.33
N ASP A 204 -20.45 5.64 4.19
CA ASP A 204 -20.72 4.23 4.47
C ASP A 204 -21.19 3.52 3.20
N SER A 205 -20.61 2.36 2.91
CA SER A 205 -20.96 1.53 1.76
C SER A 205 -20.80 0.04 2.11
N ASP A 206 -21.80 -0.74 1.76
CA ASP A 206 -21.79 -2.20 1.92
C ASP A 206 -21.27 -2.93 0.67
N TYR A 207 -20.74 -2.23 -0.33
CA TYR A 207 -20.33 -2.79 -1.63
C TYR A 207 -19.45 -4.04 -1.48
N TYR A 208 -18.36 -3.95 -0.72
CA TYR A 208 -17.47 -5.10 -0.51
C TYR A 208 -18.11 -6.19 0.35
N LEU A 209 -18.95 -5.84 1.31
CA LEU A 209 -19.72 -6.82 2.09
C LEU A 209 -20.69 -7.58 1.18
N ASN A 210 -21.32 -6.90 0.21
CA ASN A 210 -22.18 -7.53 -0.78
C ASN A 210 -21.39 -8.50 -1.67
N LYS A 211 -20.23 -8.08 -2.23
CA LYS A 211 -19.33 -8.96 -3.01
C LYS A 211 -18.91 -10.21 -2.22
N ILE A 212 -18.52 -10.03 -0.95
CA ILE A 212 -18.13 -11.14 -0.07
C ILE A 212 -19.32 -12.07 0.21
N SER A 213 -20.54 -11.54 0.33
CA SER A 213 -21.75 -12.33 0.61
C SER A 213 -22.18 -13.26 -0.52
N GLU A 214 -21.62 -13.10 -1.73
CA GLU A 214 -21.82 -14.00 -2.86
C GLU A 214 -21.13 -15.37 -2.63
N PHE A 215 -20.13 -15.42 -1.74
CA PHE A 215 -19.44 -16.64 -1.38
C PHE A 215 -20.11 -17.34 -0.21
N ASN A 216 -20.34 -18.62 -0.36
CA ASN A 216 -21.04 -19.44 0.61
C ASN A 216 -20.07 -20.18 1.55
N ASP A 217 -20.53 -20.52 2.75
CA ASP A 217 -19.84 -21.42 3.66
C ASP A 217 -20.56 -22.78 3.63
N TYR A 218 -19.87 -23.85 3.20
CA TYR A 218 -20.39 -25.23 3.19
C TYR A 218 -19.73 -26.11 4.25
N GLY A 219 -19.03 -25.53 5.21
CA GLY A 219 -18.40 -26.26 6.31
C GLY A 219 -16.98 -26.72 6.01
N LEU A 220 -16.40 -26.35 4.87
CA LEU A 220 -14.99 -26.60 4.52
C LEU A 220 -14.44 -25.51 3.62
N SER A 221 -13.12 -25.48 3.47
CA SER A 221 -12.40 -24.74 2.45
C SER A 221 -11.47 -25.67 1.68
N SER A 222 -10.81 -25.20 0.65
CA SER A 222 -9.90 -26.00 -0.18
C SER A 222 -8.57 -25.31 -0.37
N ILE A 223 -7.52 -26.09 -0.64
CA ILE A 223 -6.19 -25.60 -0.98
C ILE A 223 -5.51 -26.58 -1.94
N ARG A 224 -4.71 -26.06 -2.87
CA ARG A 224 -3.88 -26.85 -3.79
C ARG A 224 -2.52 -27.13 -3.16
N LEU A 225 -2.12 -28.38 -3.18
CA LEU A 225 -0.79 -28.85 -2.79
C LEU A 225 0.21 -28.72 -3.96
N GLU A 226 1.49 -28.87 -3.67
CA GLU A 226 2.56 -28.81 -4.69
C GLU A 226 2.48 -29.90 -5.75
N ASP A 227 1.85 -31.05 -5.44
CA ASP A 227 1.58 -32.14 -6.41
C ASP A 227 0.36 -31.88 -7.30
N GLY A 228 -0.29 -30.71 -7.16
CA GLY A 228 -1.47 -30.29 -7.90
C GLY A 228 -2.80 -30.81 -7.33
N SER A 229 -2.78 -31.68 -6.32
CA SER A 229 -4.02 -32.15 -5.68
C SER A 229 -4.69 -31.05 -4.87
N ILE A 230 -6.03 -31.05 -4.88
CA ILE A 230 -6.85 -30.14 -4.07
C ILE A 230 -7.37 -30.91 -2.87
N ILE A 231 -7.10 -30.43 -1.67
CA ILE A 231 -7.57 -31.06 -0.43
C ILE A 231 -8.56 -30.17 0.33
N ALA A 232 -9.44 -30.82 1.09
CA ALA A 232 -10.30 -30.17 2.06
C ALA A 232 -9.48 -29.71 3.29
N ILE A 233 -9.73 -28.51 3.76
CA ILE A 233 -9.11 -27.90 4.94
C ILE A 233 -10.16 -27.17 5.76
N ASN A 234 -9.87 -26.90 7.03
CA ASN A 234 -10.75 -26.18 7.94
C ASN A 234 -12.19 -26.74 7.93
N VAL A 235 -12.27 -28.07 7.96
CA VAL A 235 -13.54 -28.82 7.86
C VAL A 235 -14.27 -28.82 9.19
N GLU A 236 -15.61 -28.68 9.17
CA GLU A 236 -16.47 -28.82 10.35
C GLU A 236 -16.48 -30.27 10.87
N ASP A 237 -16.40 -30.46 12.19
CA ASP A 237 -16.25 -31.76 12.86
C ASP A 237 -17.40 -32.74 12.58
N ASN A 238 -18.57 -32.25 12.17
CA ASN A 238 -19.78 -33.06 11.95
C ASN A 238 -19.98 -33.52 10.49
N LEU A 239 -19.00 -33.32 9.64
CA LEU A 239 -19.03 -33.77 8.24
C LEU A 239 -18.32 -35.12 8.06
N ASP A 240 -18.78 -35.93 7.10
CA ASP A 240 -18.13 -37.18 6.75
C ASP A 240 -16.82 -37.00 5.96
N ILE A 241 -16.63 -35.84 5.30
CA ILE A 241 -15.35 -35.41 4.72
C ILE A 241 -14.49 -34.81 5.83
N ILE A 242 -13.19 -35.04 5.81
CA ILE A 242 -12.24 -34.57 6.83
C ILE A 242 -11.09 -33.77 6.23
N ASN A 243 -10.35 -33.05 7.09
CA ASN A 243 -9.15 -32.33 6.68
C ASN A 243 -8.15 -33.29 5.98
N GLY A 244 -7.71 -32.92 4.79
CA GLY A 244 -6.77 -33.69 3.98
C GLY A 244 -7.41 -34.67 2.99
N ASP A 245 -8.73 -34.83 2.96
CA ASP A 245 -9.42 -35.58 1.91
C ASP A 245 -9.31 -34.83 0.58
N ARG A 246 -9.11 -35.56 -0.52
CA ARG A 246 -8.87 -34.97 -1.83
C ARG A 246 -10.17 -34.68 -2.57
N ILE A 247 -10.47 -33.42 -2.83
CA ILE A 247 -11.64 -33.00 -3.59
C ILE A 247 -11.40 -33.20 -5.08
N ILE A 248 -12.34 -33.86 -5.77
CA ILE A 248 -12.26 -34.17 -7.19
C ILE A 248 -13.26 -33.35 -8.00
N LYS A 249 -14.53 -33.27 -7.52
CA LYS A 249 -15.58 -32.54 -8.20
C LYS A 249 -16.38 -31.72 -7.19
N TRP A 250 -16.92 -30.62 -7.69
CA TRP A 250 -17.83 -29.71 -7.00
C TRP A 250 -19.04 -29.48 -7.88
N ASP A 251 -20.23 -29.90 -7.45
CA ASP A 251 -21.47 -29.95 -8.26
C ASP A 251 -21.25 -30.65 -9.64
N GLY A 252 -20.57 -31.81 -9.63
CA GLY A 252 -20.28 -32.58 -10.82
C GLY A 252 -19.20 -32.00 -11.74
N VAL A 253 -18.71 -30.78 -11.48
CA VAL A 253 -17.65 -30.10 -12.24
C VAL A 253 -16.28 -30.41 -11.60
N ASP A 254 -15.26 -30.64 -12.41
CA ASP A 254 -13.87 -30.79 -11.94
C ASP A 254 -13.48 -29.56 -11.07
N ILE A 255 -12.92 -29.83 -9.87
CA ILE A 255 -12.63 -28.77 -8.89
C ILE A 255 -11.66 -27.72 -9.43
N ASN A 256 -10.72 -28.08 -10.29
CA ASN A 256 -9.79 -27.12 -10.89
C ASN A 256 -10.54 -26.12 -11.78
N LYS A 257 -11.53 -26.59 -12.56
CA LYS A 257 -12.36 -25.70 -13.38
C LYS A 257 -13.22 -24.77 -12.53
N VAL A 258 -13.68 -25.24 -11.38
CA VAL A 258 -14.44 -24.39 -10.44
C VAL A 258 -13.52 -23.30 -9.90
N ILE A 259 -12.31 -23.65 -9.43
CA ILE A 259 -11.30 -22.70 -8.94
C ILE A 259 -10.95 -21.67 -10.02
N ASP A 260 -10.69 -22.10 -11.26
CA ASP A 260 -10.35 -21.21 -12.38
C ASP A 260 -11.49 -20.22 -12.72
N SER A 261 -12.74 -20.58 -12.44
CA SER A 261 -13.91 -19.74 -12.68
C SER A 261 -14.20 -18.69 -11.60
N VAL A 262 -13.51 -18.76 -10.46
CA VAL A 262 -13.74 -17.86 -9.33
C VAL A 262 -13.38 -16.42 -9.73
N LYS A 263 -14.34 -15.50 -9.54
CA LYS A 263 -14.09 -14.07 -9.55
C LYS A 263 -13.88 -13.62 -8.11
N LEU A 264 -12.68 -13.21 -7.79
CA LEU A 264 -12.33 -12.77 -6.45
C LEU A 264 -13.03 -11.45 -6.09
N PRO A 265 -13.32 -11.22 -4.79
CA PRO A 265 -13.89 -9.96 -4.33
C PRO A 265 -12.86 -8.80 -4.34
N ILE A 266 -11.58 -9.12 -4.34
CA ILE A 266 -10.44 -8.18 -4.37
C ILE A 266 -9.38 -8.77 -5.29
N GLY A 267 -8.81 -7.97 -6.18
CA GLY A 267 -7.72 -8.38 -7.08
C GLY A 267 -6.37 -8.46 -6.36
N GLU A 268 -5.45 -9.21 -6.96
CA GLU A 268 -4.06 -9.35 -6.50
C GLU A 268 -3.10 -8.85 -7.58
N SER A 269 -1.92 -8.35 -7.20
CA SER A 269 -0.90 -7.91 -8.16
C SER A 269 -0.27 -9.11 -8.88
N LEU A 270 0.22 -10.09 -8.13
CA LEU A 270 0.83 -11.30 -8.65
C LEU A 270 -0.22 -12.32 -9.09
N ILE A 271 0.01 -12.97 -10.23
CA ILE A 271 -0.88 -14.02 -10.72
C ILE A 271 -0.91 -15.23 -9.76
N GLU A 272 0.23 -15.62 -9.20
CA GLU A 272 0.29 -16.76 -8.27
C GLU A 272 -0.47 -16.49 -6.96
N ASN A 273 -0.49 -15.23 -6.49
CA ASN A 273 -1.24 -14.83 -5.31
C ASN A 273 -2.75 -14.88 -5.58
N GLU A 274 -3.16 -14.43 -6.77
CA GLU A 274 -4.54 -14.53 -7.24
C GLU A 274 -4.99 -16.00 -7.34
N GLU A 275 -4.17 -16.86 -7.95
CA GLU A 275 -4.44 -18.30 -8.07
C GLU A 275 -4.55 -18.95 -6.69
N ARG A 276 -3.63 -18.66 -5.77
CA ARG A 276 -3.69 -19.15 -4.39
C ARG A 276 -4.97 -18.72 -3.68
N MET A 277 -5.39 -17.45 -3.85
CA MET A 277 -6.63 -16.96 -3.27
C MET A 277 -7.85 -17.69 -3.85
N LYS A 278 -7.91 -17.90 -5.18
CA LYS A 278 -8.99 -18.66 -5.85
C LYS A 278 -9.15 -20.08 -5.31
N GLU A 279 -8.08 -20.73 -4.89
CA GLU A 279 -8.13 -22.08 -4.34
C GLU A 279 -8.99 -22.15 -3.06
N PHE A 280 -8.88 -21.16 -2.18
CA PHE A 280 -9.73 -21.09 -0.98
C PHE A 280 -11.20 -20.82 -1.33
N PHE A 281 -11.43 -19.97 -2.34
CA PHE A 281 -12.77 -19.53 -2.71
C PHE A 281 -13.49 -20.54 -3.63
N GLY A 282 -12.79 -21.48 -4.28
CA GLY A 282 -13.39 -22.52 -5.11
C GLY A 282 -14.43 -23.36 -4.38
N SER A 283 -14.21 -23.62 -3.09
CA SER A 283 -15.16 -24.34 -2.21
C SER A 283 -16.29 -23.47 -1.66
N SER A 284 -16.43 -22.22 -2.12
CA SER A 284 -17.49 -21.28 -1.70
C SER A 284 -18.51 -21.00 -2.80
N ILE A 285 -18.36 -21.62 -3.97
CA ILE A 285 -19.24 -21.44 -5.13
C ILE A 285 -20.37 -22.43 -5.09
N GLY A 286 -21.61 -21.97 -5.28
CA GLY A 286 -22.79 -22.86 -5.39
C GLY A 286 -24.08 -22.24 -4.84
N GLY A 287 -25.14 -23.05 -4.77
CA GLY A 287 -26.48 -22.66 -4.31
C GLY A 287 -26.70 -22.89 -2.80
N ASN A 288 -27.90 -23.33 -2.47
CA ASN A 288 -28.26 -23.68 -1.08
C ASN A 288 -27.59 -25.00 -0.61
N SER A 289 -27.20 -25.85 -1.54
CA SER A 289 -26.43 -27.06 -1.29
C SER A 289 -25.52 -27.35 -2.48
N VAL A 290 -24.45 -28.10 -2.24
CA VAL A 290 -23.50 -28.56 -3.25
C VAL A 290 -23.22 -30.06 -3.07
N GLU A 291 -22.98 -30.77 -4.18
CA GLU A 291 -22.53 -32.15 -4.17
C GLU A 291 -21.00 -32.17 -4.33
N VAL A 292 -20.29 -32.79 -3.40
CA VAL A 292 -18.83 -32.89 -3.42
C VAL A 292 -18.41 -34.33 -3.62
N THR A 293 -17.68 -34.60 -4.71
CA THR A 293 -16.99 -35.90 -4.93
C THR A 293 -15.57 -35.76 -4.39
N TYR A 294 -15.18 -36.66 -3.49
CA TYR A 294 -13.86 -36.64 -2.87
C TYR A 294 -13.28 -38.06 -2.70
N ILE A 295 -11.98 -38.14 -2.48
CA ILE A 295 -11.27 -39.40 -2.15
C ILE A 295 -10.79 -39.25 -0.71
N ASP A 296 -11.21 -40.23 0.12
CA ASP A 296 -10.85 -40.28 1.54
C ASP A 296 -9.43 -40.82 1.79
N SER A 297 -9.06 -40.93 3.08
CA SER A 297 -7.77 -41.48 3.51
C SER A 297 -7.54 -42.95 3.11
N ASP A 298 -8.60 -43.72 2.89
CA ASP A 298 -8.56 -45.13 2.45
C ASP A 298 -8.50 -45.27 0.92
N ASN A 299 -8.32 -44.15 0.20
CA ASN A 299 -8.33 -44.03 -1.24
C ASN A 299 -9.65 -44.49 -1.90
N THR A 300 -10.77 -44.26 -1.16
CA THR A 300 -12.13 -44.57 -1.63
C THR A 300 -12.81 -43.32 -2.13
N GLU A 301 -13.39 -43.38 -3.34
CA GLU A 301 -14.22 -42.29 -3.86
C GLU A 301 -15.58 -42.26 -3.16
N LYS A 302 -15.93 -41.07 -2.64
CA LYS A 302 -17.19 -40.81 -1.93
C LYS A 302 -17.86 -39.56 -2.46
N ILE A 303 -19.16 -39.47 -2.20
CA ILE A 303 -19.98 -38.32 -2.54
C ILE A 303 -20.70 -37.87 -1.28
N ILE A 304 -20.67 -36.57 -1.02
CA ILE A 304 -21.41 -35.93 0.09
C ILE A 304 -22.17 -34.71 -0.42
N THR A 305 -23.36 -34.48 0.12
CA THR A 305 -24.12 -33.24 -0.10
C THR A 305 -23.92 -32.32 1.08
N LEU A 306 -23.38 -31.15 0.83
CA LEU A 306 -23.15 -30.09 1.83
C LEU A 306 -24.20 -28.99 1.69
N ASN A 307 -24.75 -28.55 2.80
CA ASN A 307 -25.70 -27.45 2.84
C ASN A 307 -25.01 -26.14 3.21
N LYS A 308 -25.47 -25.03 2.61
CA LYS A 308 -25.03 -23.69 2.96
C LYS A 308 -25.27 -23.40 4.45
N LEU A 309 -24.23 -23.00 5.14
CA LEU A 309 -24.27 -22.59 6.54
C LEU A 309 -24.59 -21.10 6.67
N LYS A 310 -25.18 -20.71 7.80
CA LYS A 310 -25.36 -19.30 8.15
C LYS A 310 -24.05 -18.76 8.73
N SER A 311 -23.21 -18.21 7.92
CA SER A 311 -21.95 -17.57 8.33
C SER A 311 -21.93 -16.10 7.92
N LYS A 312 -21.44 -15.22 8.80
CA LYS A 312 -21.21 -13.81 8.46
C LYS A 312 -19.95 -13.60 7.60
N VAL A 313 -18.98 -14.49 7.75
CA VAL A 313 -17.72 -14.47 7.01
C VAL A 313 -17.53 -15.85 6.40
N PRO A 314 -17.42 -15.96 5.07
CA PRO A 314 -17.16 -17.22 4.39
C PRO A 314 -15.92 -17.93 4.95
N ARG A 315 -15.96 -19.26 4.99
CA ARG A 315 -14.85 -20.07 5.49
C ARG A 315 -13.58 -19.88 4.67
N ALA A 316 -13.71 -19.66 3.37
CA ALA A 316 -12.60 -19.31 2.48
C ALA A 316 -11.76 -18.15 3.01
N ILE A 317 -12.40 -17.07 3.48
CA ILE A 317 -11.71 -15.91 4.07
C ILE A 317 -10.99 -16.29 5.37
N LYS A 318 -11.63 -17.08 6.23
CA LYS A 318 -10.99 -17.56 7.46
C LYS A 318 -9.76 -18.40 7.16
N SER A 319 -9.87 -19.31 6.18
CA SER A 319 -8.77 -20.17 5.76
C SER A 319 -7.64 -19.37 5.12
N PHE A 320 -7.96 -18.42 4.26
CA PHE A 320 -6.98 -17.50 3.68
C PHE A 320 -6.24 -16.69 4.76
N ASN A 321 -6.97 -16.18 5.76
CA ASN A 321 -6.36 -15.45 6.87
C ASN A 321 -5.47 -16.36 7.75
N THR A 322 -5.87 -17.61 7.99
CA THR A 322 -5.05 -18.58 8.73
C THR A 322 -3.77 -18.90 7.95
N PHE A 323 -3.87 -19.17 6.66
CA PHE A 323 -2.73 -19.46 5.79
C PHE A 323 -1.69 -18.34 5.77
N ASN A 324 -2.16 -17.08 5.80
CA ASN A 324 -1.30 -15.89 5.77
C ASN A 324 -0.97 -15.33 7.14
N HIS A 325 -1.34 -15.99 8.24
CA HIS A 325 -1.16 -15.45 9.60
C HIS A 325 -1.75 -14.03 9.77
N SER A 326 -2.84 -13.69 9.06
CA SER A 326 -3.38 -12.32 8.99
C SER A 326 -3.96 -11.80 10.31
N ASN A 327 -4.11 -12.65 11.33
CA ASN A 327 -4.54 -12.27 12.67
C ASN A 327 -3.36 -11.80 13.56
N ASP A 328 -2.11 -11.94 13.11
CA ASP A 328 -0.94 -11.43 13.83
C ASP A 328 -0.72 -9.96 13.49
N GLU A 329 -1.14 -9.07 14.39
CA GLU A 329 -0.98 -7.62 14.29
C GLU A 329 0.31 -7.13 14.99
N THR A 330 1.19 -8.03 15.40
CA THR A 330 2.44 -7.68 16.08
C THR A 330 3.37 -6.89 15.17
N GLU A 331 3.61 -5.63 15.48
CA GLU A 331 4.49 -4.77 14.69
C GLU A 331 5.96 -5.09 14.93
N TYR A 332 6.35 -5.32 16.18
CA TYR A 332 7.73 -5.65 16.58
C TYR A 332 7.74 -6.64 17.73
N ASP A 333 8.53 -7.72 17.57
CA ASP A 333 8.85 -8.67 18.64
C ASP A 333 10.27 -9.21 18.43
N TYR A 334 11.00 -9.51 19.52
CA TYR A 334 12.27 -10.20 19.44
C TYR A 334 12.49 -11.08 20.67
N LYS A 335 12.96 -12.30 20.43
CA LYS A 335 13.18 -13.32 21.47
C LYS A 335 14.16 -14.38 21.01
N MET A 336 14.65 -15.17 21.95
CA MET A 336 15.35 -16.41 21.63
C MET A 336 14.33 -17.52 21.41
N LEU A 337 14.47 -18.27 20.31
CA LEU A 337 13.69 -19.48 20.02
C LEU A 337 14.36 -20.74 20.56
N SER A 338 15.69 -20.69 20.69
CA SER A 338 16.54 -21.71 21.32
C SER A 338 17.81 -21.07 21.88
N ASP A 339 18.73 -21.85 22.38
CA ASP A 339 20.01 -21.34 22.90
C ASP A 339 20.86 -20.61 21.85
N GLU A 340 20.65 -20.90 20.55
CA GLU A 340 21.46 -20.33 19.46
C GLU A 340 20.65 -19.58 18.42
N ILE A 341 19.31 -19.72 18.38
CA ILE A 341 18.46 -19.12 17.35
C ILE A 341 17.69 -17.94 17.93
N GLY A 342 17.96 -16.73 17.42
CA GLY A 342 17.17 -15.53 17.67
C GLY A 342 16.00 -15.41 16.68
N TYR A 343 15.00 -14.63 17.07
CA TYR A 343 13.84 -14.26 16.29
C TYR A 343 13.65 -12.76 16.34
N LEU A 344 13.37 -12.15 15.20
CA LEU A 344 13.04 -10.74 15.07
C LEU A 344 11.83 -10.58 14.15
N ARG A 345 10.70 -10.11 14.69
CA ARG A 345 9.48 -9.78 13.96
C ARG A 345 9.50 -8.31 13.56
N ILE A 346 9.14 -8.02 12.32
CA ILE A 346 8.95 -6.66 11.78
C ILE A 346 7.70 -6.65 10.94
N GLY A 347 6.65 -5.98 11.41
CA GLY A 347 5.35 -5.85 10.73
C GLY A 347 5.16 -4.51 10.02
N VAL A 348 6.06 -3.52 10.26
CA VAL A 348 5.96 -2.17 9.68
C VAL A 348 7.32 -1.45 9.75
N GLU A 349 7.60 -0.56 8.79
CA GLU A 349 8.79 0.32 8.77
C GLU A 349 8.40 1.75 9.14
N GLU A 350 8.14 2.01 10.41
CA GLU A 350 7.77 3.34 10.88
C GLU A 350 8.94 4.29 10.99
N ILE A 351 8.71 5.54 10.60
CA ILE A 351 9.61 6.67 10.86
C ILE A 351 9.29 7.25 12.24
N ASP A 352 10.10 6.92 13.22
CA ASP A 352 9.87 7.30 14.62
C ASP A 352 10.29 8.75 14.95
N THR A 353 11.13 9.38 14.12
CA THR A 353 11.74 10.68 14.44
C THR A 353 11.84 11.64 13.26
N ILE A 354 11.96 12.94 13.57
CA ILE A 354 12.30 13.97 12.56
C ILE A 354 13.66 13.67 11.90
N SER A 355 14.58 13.05 12.63
CA SER A 355 15.89 12.66 12.09
C SER A 355 15.78 11.58 11.02
N ASP A 356 14.86 10.62 11.18
CA ASP A 356 14.59 9.59 10.16
C ASP A 356 13.93 10.20 8.93
N SER A 357 13.00 11.16 9.11
CA SER A 357 12.41 11.91 8.01
C SER A 357 13.45 12.69 7.20
N ILE A 358 14.43 13.31 7.87
CA ILE A 358 15.56 13.97 7.18
C ILE A 358 16.44 12.90 6.53
N GLY A 359 16.67 11.77 7.21
CA GLY A 359 17.43 10.63 6.71
C GLY A 359 16.94 10.13 5.36
N TYR A 360 15.64 10.04 5.18
CA TYR A 360 14.99 9.69 3.91
C TYR A 360 15.47 10.56 2.74
N PHE A 361 15.52 11.88 2.94
CA PHE A 361 15.93 12.82 1.87
C PHE A 361 17.43 12.82 1.58
N ILE A 362 18.27 12.42 2.53
CA ILE A 362 19.74 12.43 2.39
C ILE A 362 20.37 11.05 2.29
N GLY A 363 19.55 9.98 2.29
CA GLY A 363 20.01 8.58 2.24
C GLY A 363 20.79 8.18 3.49
N ASN A 364 20.37 8.62 4.67
CA ASN A 364 21.03 8.32 5.95
C ASN A 364 20.04 7.78 6.98
N HIS A 365 20.05 6.48 7.19
CA HIS A 365 19.17 5.72 8.07
C HIS A 365 19.81 5.36 9.43
N LYS A 366 20.70 6.21 9.94
CA LYS A 366 21.48 5.91 11.16
C LYS A 366 20.60 5.68 12.39
N VAL A 367 19.54 6.46 12.57
CA VAL A 367 18.67 6.37 13.77
C VAL A 367 17.89 5.06 13.78
N ALA A 368 17.22 4.72 12.67
CA ALA A 368 16.50 3.46 12.52
C ALA A 368 17.44 2.26 12.69
N ARG A 369 18.68 2.35 12.18
CA ARG A 369 19.70 1.31 12.34
C ARG A 369 20.05 1.05 13.81
N GLU A 370 20.13 2.09 14.64
CA GLU A 370 20.44 1.92 16.08
C GLU A 370 19.28 1.21 16.82
N LYS A 371 18.03 1.39 16.41
CA LYS A 371 16.88 0.65 16.95
C LYS A 371 17.05 -0.86 16.74
N TYR A 372 17.28 -1.28 15.48
CA TYR A 372 17.51 -2.70 15.16
C TYR A 372 18.78 -3.25 15.79
N ARG A 373 19.87 -2.48 15.81
CA ARG A 373 21.13 -2.84 16.44
C ARG A 373 20.94 -3.21 17.92
N LYS A 374 20.12 -2.44 18.65
CA LYS A 374 19.82 -2.71 20.04
C LYS A 374 19.17 -4.09 20.23
N TYR A 375 18.18 -4.42 19.41
CA TYR A 375 17.50 -5.73 19.48
C TYR A 375 18.46 -6.88 19.17
N LEU A 376 19.24 -6.75 18.11
CA LEU A 376 20.19 -7.79 17.68
C LEU A 376 21.33 -7.98 18.69
N ARG A 377 21.84 -6.92 19.32
CA ARG A 377 22.85 -7.01 20.40
C ARG A 377 22.30 -7.72 21.63
N GLU A 378 21.05 -7.50 21.97
CA GLU A 378 20.40 -8.20 23.08
C GLU A 378 20.28 -9.70 22.79
N LEU A 379 19.80 -10.06 21.59
CA LEU A 379 19.78 -11.45 21.17
C LEU A 379 21.18 -12.08 21.16
N ARG A 380 22.20 -11.38 20.64
CA ARG A 380 23.59 -11.86 20.63
C ARG A 380 24.12 -12.07 22.06
N LYS A 381 23.80 -11.17 22.98
CA LYS A 381 24.16 -11.32 24.41
C LYS A 381 23.53 -12.58 25.04
N ASN A 382 22.35 -12.97 24.55
CA ASN A 382 21.63 -14.16 24.99
C ASN A 382 22.02 -15.46 24.25
N GLY A 383 23.08 -15.42 23.42
CA GLY A 383 23.63 -16.60 22.75
C GLY A 383 23.33 -16.75 21.28
N MET A 384 22.63 -15.78 20.64
CA MET A 384 22.26 -15.87 19.23
C MET A 384 23.48 -16.03 18.32
N LYS A 385 23.45 -17.07 17.49
CA LYS A 385 24.38 -17.37 16.39
C LYS A 385 23.69 -17.44 15.03
N LYS A 386 22.38 -17.65 15.02
CA LYS A 386 21.49 -17.77 13.85
C LYS A 386 20.26 -16.93 14.10
N LEU A 387 19.61 -16.43 13.03
CA LEU A 387 18.48 -15.52 13.18
C LEU A 387 17.36 -15.85 12.19
N VAL A 388 16.14 -15.90 12.68
CA VAL A 388 14.93 -15.80 11.87
C VAL A 388 14.46 -14.36 11.90
N ILE A 389 14.35 -13.73 10.72
CA ILE A 389 13.69 -12.43 10.55
C ILE A 389 12.31 -12.73 9.96
N ASP A 390 11.25 -12.41 10.69
CA ASP A 390 9.87 -12.62 10.25
C ASP A 390 9.24 -11.30 9.83
N ILE A 391 9.02 -11.16 8.52
CA ILE A 391 8.39 -10.01 7.89
C ILE A 391 7.07 -10.40 7.18
N ARG A 392 6.50 -11.56 7.50
CA ARG A 392 5.16 -11.93 7.01
C ARG A 392 4.14 -10.88 7.43
N ASN A 393 3.20 -10.53 6.56
CA ASN A 393 2.20 -9.46 6.75
C ASN A 393 2.80 -8.06 7.04
N ASN A 394 4.03 -7.82 6.67
CA ASN A 394 4.62 -6.49 6.79
C ASN A 394 3.90 -5.53 5.83
N LYS A 395 3.31 -4.47 6.39
CA LYS A 395 2.48 -3.51 5.65
C LYS A 395 3.31 -2.44 4.93
N GLY A 396 4.62 -2.50 5.05
CA GLY A 396 5.52 -1.49 4.51
C GLY A 396 5.69 -0.28 5.43
N GLY A 397 6.12 0.82 4.84
CA GLY A 397 6.42 2.07 5.53
C GLY A 397 7.51 2.84 4.80
N SER A 398 8.71 2.94 5.39
CA SER A 398 9.85 3.63 4.81
C SER A 398 10.95 2.67 4.37
N ASP A 399 11.33 2.70 3.11
CA ASP A 399 12.47 1.95 2.57
C ASP A 399 13.79 2.26 3.27
N GLU A 400 13.98 3.49 3.74
CA GLU A 400 15.17 3.85 4.52
C GLU A 400 15.24 3.08 5.84
N VAL A 401 14.10 2.77 6.45
CA VAL A 401 14.02 1.95 7.67
C VAL A 401 14.29 0.48 7.33
N ALA A 402 13.77 -0.01 6.20
CA ALA A 402 14.06 -1.35 5.69
C ALA A 402 15.57 -1.53 5.39
N MET A 403 16.19 -0.57 4.70
CA MET A 403 17.62 -0.57 4.40
C MET A 403 18.47 -0.45 5.68
N ALA A 404 17.96 0.21 6.72
CA ALA A 404 18.64 0.32 8.01
C ALA A 404 18.88 -1.06 8.64
N LEU A 405 17.91 -1.97 8.57
CA LEU A 405 18.09 -3.35 9.02
C LEU A 405 19.11 -4.07 8.16
N ALA A 406 18.94 -4.06 6.84
CA ALA A 406 19.83 -4.74 5.90
C ALA A 406 21.29 -4.33 6.08
N SER A 407 21.55 -3.04 6.37
CA SER A 407 22.90 -2.51 6.58
C SER A 407 23.69 -3.22 7.69
N LEU A 408 23.01 -3.75 8.71
CA LEU A 408 23.64 -4.43 9.83
C LEU A 408 24.26 -5.78 9.45
N PHE A 409 23.86 -6.35 8.32
CA PHE A 409 24.32 -7.65 7.84
C PHE A 409 25.33 -7.57 6.68
N THR A 410 25.57 -6.39 6.10
CA THR A 410 26.51 -6.22 4.98
C THR A 410 27.66 -5.28 5.30
N LYS A 411 28.87 -5.63 4.82
CA LYS A 411 30.06 -4.75 4.81
C LYS A 411 30.23 -4.02 3.48
N GLU A 412 29.35 -4.29 2.52
CA GLU A 412 29.38 -3.70 1.19
C GLU A 412 28.25 -2.69 1.01
N LYS A 413 28.45 -1.73 0.11
CA LYS A 413 27.42 -0.81 -0.32
C LYS A 413 26.59 -1.49 -1.39
N ILE A 414 25.31 -1.73 -1.11
CA ILE A 414 24.37 -2.41 -2.01
C ILE A 414 23.40 -1.37 -2.58
N TYR A 415 23.12 -1.41 -3.87
CA TYR A 415 22.07 -0.59 -4.47
C TYR A 415 20.71 -1.01 -3.91
N GLY A 416 19.92 -0.05 -3.45
CA GLY A 416 18.56 -0.27 -2.98
C GLY A 416 17.57 0.01 -4.12
N TYR A 417 17.35 1.29 -4.39
CA TYR A 417 16.43 1.78 -5.41
C TYR A 417 16.79 3.20 -5.85
N SER A 418 16.13 3.70 -6.89
CA SER A 418 16.18 5.12 -7.25
C SER A 418 14.79 5.73 -7.15
N LEU A 419 14.67 6.86 -6.46
CA LEU A 419 13.52 7.72 -6.62
C LEU A 419 13.51 8.31 -8.02
N GLY A 420 12.38 8.25 -8.70
CA GLY A 420 12.25 8.71 -10.07
C GLY A 420 10.97 9.46 -10.37
N TYR A 421 10.86 9.89 -11.60
CA TYR A 421 9.62 10.45 -12.14
C TYR A 421 9.49 10.09 -13.62
N ARG A 422 8.28 10.21 -14.15
CA ARG A 422 8.00 9.95 -15.56
C ARG A 422 7.97 11.26 -16.35
N SER A 423 8.68 11.32 -17.46
CA SER A 423 8.67 12.46 -18.39
C SER A 423 8.81 11.97 -19.83
N ASN A 424 7.94 12.45 -20.73
CA ASN A 424 7.93 12.07 -22.14
C ASN A 424 7.98 10.54 -22.35
N ASN A 425 7.14 9.80 -21.61
CA ASN A 425 7.05 8.34 -21.62
C ASN A 425 8.36 7.61 -21.25
N LYS A 426 9.23 8.26 -20.47
CA LYS A 426 10.46 7.65 -19.94
C LYS A 426 10.53 7.83 -18.44
N ASN A 427 10.98 6.79 -17.75
CA ASN A 427 11.34 6.88 -16.35
C ASN A 427 12.72 7.52 -16.22
N ILE A 428 12.83 8.45 -15.29
CA ILE A 428 14.07 9.22 -15.04
C ILE A 428 14.41 9.10 -13.57
N SER A 429 15.57 8.51 -13.26
CA SER A 429 16.10 8.47 -11.90
C SER A 429 16.53 9.87 -11.45
N LEU A 430 16.19 10.22 -10.21
CA LEU A 430 16.54 11.47 -9.54
C LEU A 430 17.58 11.28 -8.45
N VAL A 431 17.37 10.29 -7.58
CA VAL A 431 18.20 10.05 -6.39
C VAL A 431 18.31 8.55 -6.20
N ASP A 432 19.54 8.06 -6.13
CA ASP A 432 19.83 6.66 -5.84
C ASP A 432 19.95 6.46 -4.33
N HIS A 433 19.31 5.46 -3.81
CA HIS A 433 19.37 5.03 -2.43
C HIS A 433 20.13 3.71 -2.30
N TYR A 434 20.90 3.58 -1.23
CA TYR A 434 21.78 2.44 -1.03
C TYR A 434 21.69 1.92 0.39
N VAL A 435 21.72 0.61 0.55
CA VAL A 435 22.06 -0.01 1.83
C VAL A 435 23.50 0.37 2.15
N LEU A 436 23.69 1.16 3.21
CA LEU A 436 25.01 1.64 3.61
C LEU A 436 25.73 0.57 4.45
N PRO A 437 27.03 0.30 4.21
CA PRO A 437 27.73 -0.78 4.90
C PRO A 437 27.89 -0.50 6.40
N ASP A 438 27.63 -1.53 7.20
CA ASP A 438 27.88 -1.57 8.64
C ASP A 438 28.45 -2.95 9.05
N GLY A 439 27.66 -4.02 8.80
CA GLY A 439 28.09 -5.40 8.89
C GLY A 439 28.40 -5.91 10.30
N GLU A 440 27.88 -5.28 11.36
CA GLU A 440 28.10 -5.76 12.73
C GLU A 440 27.62 -7.20 12.94
N PHE A 441 26.60 -7.63 12.18
CA PHE A 441 26.01 -8.96 12.27
C PHE A 441 26.22 -9.80 10.99
N SER A 442 27.20 -9.46 10.16
CA SER A 442 27.51 -10.18 8.91
C SER A 442 28.03 -11.61 9.12
N ASP A 443 28.30 -12.01 10.35
CA ASP A 443 28.74 -13.34 10.76
C ASP A 443 27.58 -14.28 11.13
N ILE A 444 26.32 -13.78 11.13
CA ILE A 444 25.14 -14.54 11.54
C ILE A 444 24.48 -15.16 10.31
N LYS A 445 24.16 -16.46 10.35
CA LYS A 445 23.32 -17.12 9.36
C LYS A 445 21.87 -16.67 9.55
N VAL A 446 21.26 -16.10 8.52
CA VAL A 446 19.91 -15.50 8.58
C VAL A 446 18.97 -16.20 7.62
N ILE A 447 17.75 -16.45 8.07
CA ILE A 447 16.62 -16.77 7.23
C ILE A 447 15.52 -15.72 7.42
N VAL A 448 14.95 -15.26 6.30
CA VAL A 448 13.85 -14.28 6.27
C VAL A 448 12.57 -15.00 5.87
N LEU A 449 11.54 -14.89 6.69
CA LEU A 449 10.19 -15.38 6.34
C LEU A 449 9.35 -14.23 5.80
N THR A 450 8.73 -14.46 4.64
CA THR A 450 7.81 -13.51 3.99
C THR A 450 6.57 -14.21 3.47
N ASN A 451 5.53 -13.46 3.10
CA ASN A 451 4.34 -14.00 2.47
C ASN A 451 3.68 -12.98 1.53
N MET A 452 2.62 -13.38 0.83
CA MET A 452 1.87 -12.55 -0.13
C MET A 452 1.26 -11.26 0.45
N ARG A 453 1.21 -11.13 1.77
CA ARG A 453 0.72 -9.93 2.47
C ARG A 453 1.86 -8.99 2.88
N CYS A 454 3.09 -9.33 2.56
CA CYS A 454 4.24 -8.44 2.70
C CYS A 454 4.28 -7.50 1.49
N GLY A 455 4.24 -6.19 1.68
CA GLY A 455 4.19 -5.23 0.57
C GLY A 455 4.83 -3.89 0.88
N SER A 456 4.97 -3.04 -0.15
CA SER A 456 5.59 -1.72 -0.04
C SER A 456 7.04 -1.82 0.47
N ALA A 457 7.47 -0.98 1.40
CA ALA A 457 8.82 -1.07 1.99
C ALA A 457 9.12 -2.43 2.64
N GLY A 458 8.08 -3.22 3.02
CA GLY A 458 8.25 -4.61 3.46
C GLY A 458 8.74 -5.52 2.33
N ASP A 459 8.19 -5.38 1.13
CA ASP A 459 8.67 -6.06 -0.08
C ASP A 459 10.08 -5.55 -0.44
N GLY A 460 10.33 -4.24 -0.31
CA GLY A 460 11.66 -3.65 -0.39
C GLY A 460 12.65 -4.27 0.60
N MET A 461 12.24 -4.53 1.85
CA MET A 461 13.08 -5.19 2.85
C MET A 461 13.48 -6.61 2.42
N VAL A 462 12.54 -7.37 1.83
CA VAL A 462 12.85 -8.68 1.23
C VAL A 462 13.97 -8.52 0.20
N LEU A 463 13.80 -7.59 -0.75
CA LEU A 463 14.76 -7.34 -1.82
C LEU A 463 16.13 -6.94 -1.29
N TYR A 464 16.21 -6.05 -0.29
CA TYR A 464 17.48 -5.58 0.24
C TYR A 464 18.23 -6.68 1.00
N LEU A 465 17.50 -7.52 1.75
CA LEU A 465 18.07 -8.65 2.48
C LEU A 465 18.50 -9.78 1.54
N SER A 466 17.75 -10.09 0.48
CA SER A 466 18.10 -11.15 -0.47
C SER A 466 19.40 -10.88 -1.26
N ARG A 467 19.82 -9.60 -1.34
CA ARG A 467 21.06 -9.19 -2.00
C ARG A 467 22.32 -9.35 -1.12
N ILE A 468 22.17 -9.86 0.10
CA ILE A 468 23.26 -10.00 1.07
C ILE A 468 23.67 -11.47 1.17
N ASP A 469 24.94 -11.76 0.91
CA ASP A 469 25.48 -13.10 1.04
C ASP A 469 25.25 -13.68 2.44
N GLY A 470 24.78 -14.92 2.52
CA GLY A 470 24.49 -15.62 3.78
C GLY A 470 23.08 -15.36 4.35
N ILE A 471 22.26 -14.55 3.68
CA ILE A 471 20.83 -14.42 3.96
C ILE A 471 20.04 -15.26 2.95
N THR A 472 19.04 -15.98 3.43
CA THR A 472 18.11 -16.76 2.61
C THR A 472 16.69 -16.27 2.86
N VAL A 473 15.94 -15.98 1.82
CA VAL A 473 14.52 -15.62 1.90
C VAL A 473 13.66 -16.84 1.61
N ALA A 474 12.67 -17.11 2.46
CA ALA A 474 11.77 -18.25 2.30
C ALA A 474 10.31 -17.86 2.61
N GLY A 475 9.37 -18.56 1.99
CA GLY A 475 7.93 -18.38 2.22
C GLY A 475 7.09 -19.40 1.47
N LEU A 476 5.84 -19.59 1.88
CA LEU A 476 4.84 -20.37 1.14
C LEU A 476 4.39 -19.66 -0.14
N SER A 477 4.57 -18.33 -0.20
CA SER A 477 4.29 -17.47 -1.34
C SER A 477 5.39 -16.41 -1.48
N ASN A 478 5.47 -15.79 -2.66
CA ASN A 478 6.27 -14.57 -2.84
C ASN A 478 5.63 -13.39 -2.09
N PRO A 479 6.37 -12.30 -1.79
CA PRO A 479 5.78 -11.06 -1.30
C PRO A 479 4.84 -10.42 -2.33
N GLY A 480 4.17 -9.33 -1.99
CA GLY A 480 3.05 -8.76 -2.75
C GLY A 480 3.35 -8.21 -4.14
N GLY A 481 4.60 -7.95 -4.48
CA GLY A 481 5.00 -7.39 -5.78
C GLY A 481 4.60 -5.93 -5.94
N ILE A 482 4.75 -5.11 -4.89
CA ILE A 482 4.34 -3.70 -4.83
C ILE A 482 5.35 -2.87 -4.04
N ASP A 483 5.79 -1.72 -4.60
CA ASP A 483 6.82 -0.87 -3.95
C ASP A 483 6.73 0.63 -4.32
N GLN A 484 5.77 1.08 -5.15
CA GLN A 484 5.73 2.49 -5.57
C GLN A 484 5.24 3.42 -4.46
N GLU A 485 5.67 4.69 -4.47
CA GLU A 485 5.21 5.66 -3.48
C GLU A 485 3.73 5.99 -3.63
N THR A 486 2.97 5.83 -2.56
CA THR A 486 1.55 6.17 -2.47
C THR A 486 1.33 7.69 -2.29
N GLY A 487 0.09 8.17 -2.43
CA GLY A 487 -0.28 9.56 -2.10
C GLY A 487 -1.16 10.24 -3.14
N GLY A 488 -1.65 9.52 -4.15
CA GLY A 488 -2.64 10.01 -5.10
C GLY A 488 -4.07 9.62 -4.71
N PHE A 489 -5.01 10.56 -4.83
CA PHE A 489 -6.42 10.32 -4.56
C PHE A 489 -7.30 10.99 -5.62
N VAL A 490 -8.23 10.25 -6.20
CA VAL A 490 -9.30 10.77 -7.05
C VAL A 490 -10.62 10.60 -6.33
N PHE A 491 -11.25 11.70 -5.95
CA PHE A 491 -12.58 11.72 -5.34
C PHE A 491 -13.64 11.74 -6.44
N MET A 492 -14.49 10.74 -6.42
CA MET A 492 -15.53 10.48 -7.40
C MET A 492 -16.93 10.74 -6.80
N PRO A 493 -18.01 10.87 -7.62
CA PRO A 493 -19.38 10.89 -7.10
C PRO A 493 -19.71 9.68 -6.23
N GLU A 494 -20.80 9.75 -5.50
CA GLU A 494 -21.37 8.66 -4.68
C GLU A 494 -20.43 8.10 -3.61
N GLY A 495 -19.57 8.96 -3.06
CA GLY A 495 -18.73 8.57 -1.92
C GLY A 495 -17.44 7.84 -2.26
N VAL A 496 -17.13 7.65 -3.52
CA VAL A 496 -15.98 6.84 -3.99
C VAL A 496 -14.66 7.60 -3.97
N VAL A 497 -13.60 6.92 -3.57
CA VAL A 497 -12.20 7.37 -3.67
C VAL A 497 -11.37 6.28 -4.35
N VAL A 498 -10.63 6.66 -5.38
CA VAL A 498 -9.58 5.83 -5.98
C VAL A 498 -8.22 6.34 -5.47
N SER A 499 -7.51 5.51 -4.71
CA SER A 499 -6.11 5.77 -4.34
C SER A 499 -5.16 5.16 -5.37
N TYR A 500 -3.98 5.76 -5.55
CA TYR A 500 -3.01 5.30 -6.55
C TYR A 500 -1.59 5.79 -6.22
N PRO A 501 -0.54 5.11 -6.72
CA PRO A 501 0.83 5.54 -6.54
C PRO A 501 1.17 6.77 -7.39
N VAL A 502 2.01 7.64 -6.86
CA VAL A 502 2.40 8.93 -7.49
C VAL A 502 3.90 9.10 -7.69
N GLY A 503 4.75 8.38 -6.95
CA GLY A 503 6.20 8.43 -7.06
C GLY A 503 6.76 7.10 -7.56
N LEU A 504 7.79 7.19 -8.44
CA LEU A 504 8.44 6.03 -9.01
C LEU A 504 9.62 5.57 -8.14
N VAL A 505 9.58 4.31 -7.75
CA VAL A 505 10.68 3.53 -7.19
C VAL A 505 11.24 2.66 -8.29
N LEU A 506 12.50 2.89 -8.68
CA LEU A 506 13.11 2.33 -9.88
C LEU A 506 14.31 1.42 -9.55
N ASP A 507 14.52 0.41 -10.40
CA ASP A 507 15.72 -0.42 -10.42
C ASP A 507 16.89 0.30 -11.13
N GLU A 508 18.05 -0.34 -11.20
CA GLU A 508 19.26 0.16 -11.86
C GLU A 508 19.06 0.45 -13.37
N ASN A 509 18.03 -0.15 -13.98
CA ASN A 509 17.73 -0.01 -15.41
C ASN A 509 16.61 1.02 -15.66
N ASN A 510 16.17 1.75 -14.64
CA ASN A 510 15.04 2.67 -14.67
C ASN A 510 13.68 2.00 -14.95
N ASN A 511 13.52 0.72 -14.64
CA ASN A 511 12.23 0.06 -14.60
C ASN A 511 11.63 0.17 -13.18
N PRO A 512 10.31 0.02 -13.00
CA PRO A 512 9.73 -0.18 -11.67
C PRO A 512 10.48 -1.30 -10.92
N ASN A 513 10.88 -1.03 -9.66
CA ASN A 513 11.83 -1.87 -8.94
C ASN A 513 11.28 -3.28 -8.65
N ILE A 514 10.12 -3.36 -8.00
CA ILE A 514 9.48 -4.60 -7.57
C ILE A 514 8.16 -4.83 -8.30
N ASP A 515 7.44 -3.75 -8.62
CA ASP A 515 6.12 -3.84 -9.22
C ASP A 515 6.11 -4.65 -10.51
N VAL A 516 5.16 -5.56 -10.58
CA VAL A 516 5.00 -6.47 -11.71
C VAL A 516 4.60 -5.73 -12.99
N ASP A 517 5.02 -6.26 -14.12
CA ASP A 517 4.56 -5.83 -15.45
C ASP A 517 3.24 -6.53 -15.85
N ASP A 518 2.93 -6.53 -17.13
CA ASP A 518 1.74 -7.18 -17.68
C ASP A 518 1.77 -8.71 -17.61
N THR A 519 2.92 -9.33 -17.34
CA THR A 519 3.02 -10.79 -17.09
C THR A 519 2.55 -11.16 -15.69
N ARG A 520 2.60 -10.22 -14.76
CA ARG A 520 2.25 -10.40 -13.35
C ARG A 520 3.12 -11.44 -12.62
N GLU A 521 4.32 -11.70 -13.13
CA GLU A 521 5.31 -12.55 -12.49
C GLU A 521 6.08 -11.78 -11.41
N SER A 522 6.45 -12.45 -10.31
CA SER A 522 7.21 -11.82 -9.22
C SER A 522 8.59 -11.36 -9.71
N ARG A 523 8.94 -10.11 -9.40
CA ARG A 523 10.27 -9.54 -9.62
C ARG A 523 11.16 -9.64 -8.38
N ASN A 524 10.59 -10.07 -7.27
CA ASN A 524 11.26 -10.28 -5.98
C ASN A 524 10.90 -11.67 -5.41
N PRO A 525 11.20 -12.77 -6.13
CA PRO A 525 10.83 -14.10 -5.68
C PRO A 525 11.64 -14.51 -4.45
N VAL A 526 11.02 -15.36 -3.61
CA VAL A 526 11.75 -16.01 -2.51
C VAL A 526 12.84 -16.94 -3.05
N ASP A 527 13.97 -17.06 -2.33
CA ASP A 527 15.05 -18.00 -2.68
C ASP A 527 14.60 -19.44 -2.53
N ILE A 528 13.76 -19.70 -1.51
CA ILE A 528 13.21 -21.03 -1.24
C ILE A 528 11.70 -20.95 -1.04
N LYS A 529 10.95 -21.56 -1.96
CA LYS A 529 9.52 -21.78 -1.74
C LYS A 529 9.36 -22.94 -0.76
N ILE A 530 8.79 -22.66 0.42
CA ILE A 530 8.55 -23.65 1.46
C ILE A 530 7.57 -24.71 0.89
N PRO A 531 7.90 -26.02 0.95
CA PRO A 531 7.03 -27.04 0.41
C PRO A 531 5.65 -27.07 1.08
N LEU A 532 4.60 -27.13 0.27
CA LEU A 532 3.21 -27.24 0.72
C LEU A 532 2.68 -28.64 0.36
N ASP A 533 3.13 -29.64 1.07
CA ASP A 533 2.56 -30.99 1.00
C ASP A 533 1.34 -31.14 1.92
N LYS A 534 0.72 -32.32 1.91
CA LYS A 534 -0.46 -32.59 2.75
C LYS A 534 -0.18 -32.38 4.25
N ASN A 535 1.00 -32.79 4.73
CA ASN A 535 1.37 -32.64 6.14
C ASN A 535 1.55 -31.17 6.51
N ALA A 536 2.21 -30.39 5.66
CA ALA A 536 2.36 -28.94 5.82
C ALA A 536 0.99 -28.24 5.91
N ALA A 537 0.10 -28.54 4.97
CA ALA A 537 -1.25 -27.96 4.96
C ALA A 537 -2.02 -28.31 6.25
N LEU A 538 -2.01 -29.58 6.66
CA LEU A 538 -2.71 -30.00 7.89
C LEU A 538 -2.14 -29.28 9.12
N ARG A 539 -0.83 -29.11 9.22
CA ARG A 539 -0.19 -28.38 10.34
C ARG A 539 -0.55 -26.90 10.38
N ILE A 540 -0.57 -26.22 9.23
CA ILE A 540 -0.98 -24.82 9.11
C ILE A 540 -2.41 -24.62 9.65
N PHE A 541 -3.35 -25.49 9.24
CA PHE A 541 -4.75 -25.39 9.63
C PHE A 541 -5.06 -25.98 11.02
N ASP A 542 -4.08 -26.62 11.65
CA ASP A 542 -4.15 -27.09 13.05
C ASP A 542 -3.47 -26.09 14.02
N SER A 543 -3.36 -24.83 13.59
CA SER A 543 -2.82 -23.71 14.37
C SER A 543 -1.32 -23.81 14.72
N ASN A 544 -0.52 -24.54 13.93
CA ASN A 544 0.94 -24.54 14.05
C ASN A 544 1.55 -23.46 13.12
N ASP A 545 2.62 -22.83 13.56
CA ASP A 545 3.43 -21.97 12.69
C ASP A 545 4.44 -22.81 11.91
N TYR A 546 3.93 -23.51 10.89
CA TYR A 546 4.72 -24.43 10.07
C TYR A 546 5.93 -23.74 9.41
N GLU A 547 5.75 -22.51 8.92
CA GLU A 547 6.85 -21.76 8.28
C GLU A 547 7.98 -21.44 9.27
N LEU A 548 7.64 -21.05 10.50
CA LEU A 548 8.63 -20.79 11.55
C LEU A 548 9.36 -22.07 11.96
N GLU A 549 8.64 -23.16 12.12
CA GLU A 549 9.25 -24.46 12.43
C GLU A 549 10.18 -24.94 11.29
N TRP A 550 9.76 -24.78 10.05
CA TRP A 550 10.57 -25.07 8.88
C TRP A 550 11.85 -24.21 8.85
N ALA A 551 11.74 -22.92 9.17
CA ALA A 551 12.88 -22.01 9.23
C ALA A 551 13.89 -22.39 10.34
N ILE A 552 13.41 -22.82 11.50
CA ILE A 552 14.25 -23.36 12.59
C ILE A 552 14.99 -24.61 12.13
N ASP A 553 14.30 -25.55 11.48
CA ASP A 553 14.89 -26.77 10.95
C ASP A 553 15.93 -26.50 9.86
N TYR A 554 15.66 -25.52 8.99
CA TYR A 554 16.61 -25.05 7.97
C TYR A 554 17.90 -24.49 8.57
N LEU A 555 17.77 -23.66 9.61
CA LEU A 555 18.94 -23.10 10.29
C LEU A 555 19.76 -24.15 11.03
N ASN A 556 19.16 -25.27 11.45
CA ASN A 556 19.84 -26.35 12.18
C ASN A 556 20.59 -27.33 11.26
N LYS A 557 20.34 -27.29 9.99
CA LYS A 557 21.12 -28.01 8.95
C LYS A 557 22.38 -27.23 8.57
#